data_f6bc2fa3bc8872bafa684e24cc253409
#
_entry.id   f6bc2fa3bc8872bafa684e24cc253409
#
_cell.length_a   1.000
_cell.length_b   1.000
_cell.length_c   1.000
_cell.angle_alpha   90.00
_cell.angle_beta   90.00
_cell.angle_gamma   90.00
#
_symmetry.space_group_name_H-M   'P 1'
#
loop_
_entity.id
_entity.type
_entity.pdbx_description
1 polymer ?
#
loop_
_entity_poly.entity_id
_entity_poly.type
_entity_poly.pdbx_seq_one_letter_code
_entity_poly.pdbx_strand_id
1 'polypeptide(L)'
;QRQMCIRDRTEALRLPQTDAPRGLALLQRMEEDPPRQVNDLSALSGLLGQRLRISPSQLEKYYTCRYGYFLQYVLGLRPRKRAELSADQSGTLMHWVLQMALDPHPGPDNPMAALQPFMELDDEAMAGLAALLVDEYAKRYLPEDTARFAYLLSRLKKSMTGLLCYLRDEQRQSSFKPVACELKIGPGEDAVRGQTYRLSDGRTVQLIGTVDRADEWIEDDGTRWVRVVDYKTGTKKLNLKEVYCGLDCQMLLYLFSLTRDAGGRFTGAQPAGVLYLLADPAPQTLPRGQAARAVEYQLDGLVRDEQRVFDAMDAAETGRYLPFGYRDGKPSPNQKDKRADIAKLNRIQLHLDDLVTQMGSQLYNGRIEAEPLVAGAGRNPCVWCDYS
;
A
#
# COMPACT_ATOMS: atom_id res chain seq x y z
N GLN A 1 27.30 3.55 -15.49
CA GLN A 1 28.17 2.36 -15.36
C GLN A 1 27.27 1.15 -15.21
N ARG A 2 27.21 0.32 -16.26
CA ARG A 2 26.49 -0.93 -16.30
C ARG A 2 27.21 -1.93 -15.41
N GLN A 3 26.75 -2.20 -14.23
CA GLN A 3 27.04 -3.46 -13.58
C GLN A 3 26.02 -4.49 -14.10
N MET A 4 26.35 -5.09 -15.22
CA MET A 4 25.69 -6.32 -15.66
C MET A 4 25.94 -7.40 -14.61
N CYS A 5 24.92 -8.19 -14.33
CA CYS A 5 24.96 -9.19 -13.29
C CYS A 5 26.14 -10.16 -13.53
N ILE A 6 27.15 -10.12 -12.66
CA ILE A 6 28.35 -11.00 -12.70
C ILE A 6 27.95 -12.49 -12.76
N ARG A 7 26.75 -12.81 -12.25
CA ARG A 7 26.20 -14.16 -12.20
C ARG A 7 25.93 -14.74 -13.60
N ASP A 8 25.41 -13.95 -14.53
CA ASP A 8 25.07 -14.42 -15.88
C ASP A 8 26.33 -14.59 -16.74
N ARG A 9 27.34 -13.72 -16.57
CA ARG A 9 28.65 -13.90 -17.20
C ARG A 9 29.34 -15.17 -16.75
N THR A 10 29.24 -15.53 -15.46
CA THR A 10 29.82 -16.76 -14.92
C THR A 10 29.10 -18.00 -15.40
N GLU A 11 27.79 -17.96 -15.61
CA GLU A 11 27.04 -19.07 -16.18
C GLU A 11 27.36 -19.28 -17.67
N ALA A 12 27.45 -18.22 -18.45
CA ALA A 12 27.83 -18.30 -19.88
C ALA A 12 29.25 -18.88 -20.07
N LEU A 13 30.17 -18.62 -19.15
CA LEU A 13 31.54 -19.17 -19.14
C LEU A 13 31.61 -20.64 -18.67
N ARG A 14 30.56 -21.19 -18.07
CA ARG A 14 30.47 -22.56 -17.62
C ARG A 14 29.87 -23.55 -18.65
N LEU A 15 29.49 -23.05 -19.82
CA LEU A 15 28.95 -23.89 -20.88
C LEU A 15 30.03 -24.86 -21.38
N PRO A 16 29.67 -26.14 -21.68
CA PRO A 16 30.58 -27.09 -22.30
C PRO A 16 31.20 -26.53 -23.58
N GLN A 17 32.41 -26.94 -23.92
CA GLN A 17 33.09 -26.50 -25.15
C GLN A 17 32.28 -26.71 -26.43
N THR A 18 31.41 -27.73 -26.45
CA THR A 18 30.45 -27.98 -27.54
C THR A 18 29.42 -26.87 -27.72
N ASP A 19 29.15 -26.09 -26.68
CA ASP A 19 28.19 -24.99 -26.69
C ASP A 19 28.86 -23.60 -26.73
N ALA A 20 30.18 -23.54 -26.98
CA ALA A 20 30.93 -22.28 -27.01
C ALA A 20 30.33 -21.22 -27.98
N PRO A 21 29.83 -21.55 -29.19
CA PRO A 21 29.16 -20.60 -30.06
C PRO A 21 27.89 -20.01 -29.43
N ARG A 22 27.13 -20.83 -28.69
CA ARG A 22 25.95 -20.40 -27.96
C ARG A 22 26.31 -19.51 -26.77
N GLY A 23 27.41 -19.83 -26.07
CA GLY A 23 27.96 -19.01 -24.99
C GLY A 23 28.40 -17.62 -25.47
N LEU A 24 29.12 -17.56 -26.60
CA LEU A 24 29.52 -16.31 -27.25
C LEU A 24 28.31 -15.49 -27.70
N ALA A 25 27.32 -16.10 -28.31
CA ALA A 25 26.08 -15.43 -28.72
C ALA A 25 25.30 -14.88 -27.51
N LEU A 26 25.29 -15.59 -26.38
CA LEU A 26 24.72 -15.11 -25.12
C LEU A 26 25.51 -13.91 -24.58
N LEU A 27 26.83 -13.97 -24.57
CA LEU A 27 27.69 -12.86 -24.11
C LEU A 27 27.49 -11.62 -24.98
N GLN A 28 27.39 -11.78 -26.31
CA GLN A 28 27.10 -10.65 -27.22
C GLN A 28 25.74 -10.03 -26.93
N ARG A 29 24.68 -10.86 -26.74
CA ARG A 29 23.36 -10.36 -26.34
C ARG A 29 23.35 -9.65 -25.00
N MET A 30 24.19 -10.05 -24.05
CA MET A 30 24.32 -9.39 -22.76
C MET A 30 25.03 -8.03 -22.86
N GLU A 31 25.78 -7.77 -23.92
CA GLU A 31 26.41 -6.47 -24.21
C GLU A 31 25.49 -5.52 -24.96
N GLU A 32 24.41 -6.06 -25.57
CA GLU A 32 23.40 -5.23 -26.22
C GLU A 32 22.60 -4.43 -25.20
N ASP A 33 22.22 -3.21 -25.59
CA ASP A 33 21.29 -2.41 -24.80
C ASP A 33 19.93 -3.12 -24.73
N PRO A 34 19.29 -3.14 -23.55
CA PRO A 34 17.95 -3.67 -23.44
C PRO A 34 17.00 -2.92 -24.40
N PRO A 35 16.03 -3.62 -25.00
CA PRO A 35 15.14 -3.00 -25.97
C PRO A 35 14.42 -1.80 -25.33
N ARG A 36 14.33 -0.71 -26.08
CA ARG A 36 13.63 0.51 -25.64
C ARG A 36 12.15 0.49 -26.02
N GLN A 37 11.79 -0.33 -26.99
CA GLN A 37 10.46 -0.38 -27.54
C GLN A 37 10.09 -1.80 -28.02
N VAL A 38 8.82 -2.16 -27.87
CA VAL A 38 8.22 -3.31 -28.56
C VAL A 38 7.75 -2.83 -29.92
N ASN A 39 8.28 -3.41 -31.00
CA ASN A 39 7.95 -3.02 -32.36
C ASN A 39 6.63 -3.63 -32.87
N ASP A 40 6.29 -4.84 -32.42
CA ASP A 40 5.01 -5.48 -32.75
C ASP A 40 3.90 -4.99 -31.81
N LEU A 41 3.30 -3.86 -32.18
CA LEU A 41 2.21 -3.25 -31.42
C LEU A 41 0.91 -4.07 -31.50
N SER A 42 0.77 -4.92 -32.52
CA SER A 42 -0.40 -5.81 -32.65
C SER A 42 -0.34 -6.92 -31.59
N ALA A 43 0.80 -7.60 -31.50
CA ALA A 43 1.02 -8.61 -30.47
C ALA A 43 0.92 -8.00 -29.05
N LEU A 44 1.51 -6.82 -28.84
CA LEU A 44 1.42 -6.12 -27.57
C LEU A 44 -0.04 -5.75 -27.20
N SER A 45 -0.81 -5.24 -28.16
CA SER A 45 -2.22 -4.94 -27.96
C SER A 45 -3.05 -6.20 -27.66
N GLY A 46 -2.67 -7.35 -28.23
CA GLY A 46 -3.25 -8.64 -27.87
C GLY A 46 -3.00 -9.05 -26.42
N LEU A 47 -1.80 -8.77 -25.89
CA LEU A 47 -1.45 -9.04 -24.50
C LEU A 47 -2.13 -8.06 -23.51
N LEU A 48 -2.20 -6.79 -23.85
CA LEU A 48 -2.77 -5.76 -22.97
C LEU A 48 -4.31 -5.70 -23.05
N GLY A 49 -4.91 -6.13 -24.15
CA GLY A 49 -6.35 -6.04 -24.42
C GLY A 49 -6.82 -4.59 -24.66
N GLN A 50 -8.13 -4.40 -24.80
CA GLN A 50 -8.75 -3.08 -25.00
C GLN A 50 -8.91 -2.27 -23.70
N ARG A 51 -8.89 -2.97 -22.58
CA ARG A 51 -9.00 -2.40 -21.24
C ARG A 51 -7.86 -2.90 -20.36
N LEU A 52 -6.90 -2.03 -20.13
CA LEU A 52 -5.81 -2.30 -19.21
C LEU A 52 -6.30 -2.11 -17.77
N ARG A 53 -6.14 -3.11 -16.92
CA ARG A 53 -6.40 -3.00 -15.48
C ARG A 53 -5.08 -2.87 -14.74
N ILE A 54 -4.97 -1.83 -13.92
CA ILE A 54 -3.75 -1.58 -13.15
C ILE A 54 -4.07 -1.36 -11.67
N SER A 55 -3.21 -1.88 -10.81
CA SER A 55 -3.19 -1.51 -9.39
C SER A 55 -2.22 -0.34 -9.16
N PRO A 56 -2.35 0.39 -8.04
CA PRO A 56 -1.36 1.41 -7.66
C PRO A 56 0.07 0.89 -7.61
N SER A 57 0.30 -0.31 -7.12
CA SER A 57 1.62 -0.94 -7.10
C SER A 57 2.18 -1.22 -8.50
N GLN A 58 1.30 -1.51 -9.46
CA GLN A 58 1.68 -1.64 -10.88
C GLN A 58 2.06 -0.28 -11.47
N LEU A 59 1.33 0.79 -11.14
CA LEU A 59 1.68 2.15 -11.53
C LEU A 59 3.07 2.53 -10.97
N GLU A 60 3.30 2.33 -9.69
CA GLU A 60 4.59 2.60 -9.04
C GLU A 60 5.73 1.78 -9.66
N LYS A 61 5.50 0.50 -9.96
CA LYS A 61 6.49 -0.33 -10.66
C LYS A 61 6.82 0.19 -12.04
N TYR A 62 5.82 0.67 -12.79
CA TYR A 62 6.02 1.26 -14.11
C TYR A 62 6.90 2.51 -14.03
N TYR A 63 6.61 3.42 -13.11
CA TYR A 63 7.41 4.64 -12.91
C TYR A 63 8.76 4.37 -12.27
N THR A 64 8.90 3.28 -11.53
CA THR A 64 10.20 2.82 -11.04
C THR A 64 11.09 2.35 -12.19
N CYS A 65 10.56 1.52 -13.10
CA CYS A 65 11.26 1.02 -14.28
C CYS A 65 10.27 0.37 -15.26
N ARG A 66 10.10 0.97 -16.43
CA ARG A 66 9.17 0.46 -17.48
C ARG A 66 9.53 -0.95 -17.94
N TYR A 67 10.82 -1.22 -18.09
CA TYR A 67 11.28 -2.56 -18.48
C TYR A 67 10.97 -3.61 -17.41
N GLY A 68 11.26 -3.29 -16.14
CA GLY A 68 10.89 -4.15 -15.03
C GLY A 68 9.38 -4.41 -14.93
N TYR A 69 8.56 -3.39 -15.18
CA TYR A 69 7.11 -3.54 -15.28
C TYR A 69 6.70 -4.49 -16.42
N PHE A 70 7.27 -4.30 -17.61
CA PHE A 70 6.97 -5.12 -18.79
C PHE A 70 7.29 -6.59 -18.53
N LEU A 71 8.46 -6.89 -17.99
CA LEU A 71 8.85 -8.26 -17.66
C LEU A 71 7.90 -8.89 -16.62
N GLN A 72 7.57 -8.16 -15.57
CA GLN A 72 6.79 -8.68 -14.45
C GLN A 72 5.29 -8.80 -14.76
N TYR A 73 4.69 -7.77 -15.37
CA TYR A 73 3.24 -7.66 -15.49
C TYR A 73 2.70 -7.91 -16.91
N VAL A 74 3.48 -7.66 -17.94
CA VAL A 74 3.05 -7.94 -19.33
C VAL A 74 3.47 -9.33 -19.73
N LEU A 75 4.73 -9.72 -19.48
CA LEU A 75 5.22 -11.07 -19.78
C LEU A 75 4.99 -12.08 -18.64
N GLY A 76 4.59 -11.64 -17.46
CA GLY A 76 4.27 -12.51 -16.33
C GLY A 76 5.46 -13.24 -15.73
N LEU A 77 6.68 -12.77 -15.95
CA LEU A 77 7.89 -13.37 -15.37
C LEU A 77 7.87 -13.21 -13.84
N ARG A 78 8.16 -14.30 -13.14
CA ARG A 78 8.21 -14.29 -11.66
C ARG A 78 9.51 -14.89 -11.18
N PRO A 79 10.18 -14.26 -10.18
CA PRO A 79 11.33 -14.87 -9.53
C PRO A 79 10.92 -16.15 -8.82
N ARG A 80 11.86 -17.11 -8.69
CA ARG A 80 11.62 -18.29 -7.88
C ARG A 80 11.44 -17.91 -6.42
N LYS A 81 10.30 -18.29 -5.85
CA LYS A 81 10.06 -18.12 -4.42
C LYS A 81 11.03 -19.00 -3.63
N ARG A 82 11.78 -18.45 -2.70
CA ARG A 82 12.47 -19.20 -1.66
C ARG A 82 11.49 -19.51 -0.54
N ALA A 83 11.52 -20.73 -0.01
CA ALA A 83 10.70 -21.13 1.13
C ALA A 83 11.35 -20.57 2.42
N GLU A 84 11.07 -19.31 2.72
CA GLU A 84 11.46 -18.64 3.96
C GLU A 84 10.26 -17.87 4.48
N LEU A 85 10.05 -17.87 5.81
CA LEU A 85 9.09 -16.97 6.47
C LEU A 85 9.53 -15.54 6.22
N SER A 86 8.91 -14.91 5.23
CA SER A 86 9.24 -13.57 4.78
C SER A 86 8.52 -12.52 5.63
N ALA A 87 9.06 -11.29 5.65
CA ALA A 87 8.40 -10.13 6.26
C ALA A 87 6.97 -9.90 5.71
N ASP A 88 6.70 -10.36 4.49
CA ASP A 88 5.38 -10.28 3.85
C ASP A 88 4.31 -11.10 4.60
N GLN A 89 4.68 -12.22 5.24
CA GLN A 89 3.72 -13.06 5.97
C GLN A 89 3.26 -12.42 7.28
N SER A 90 4.13 -11.69 7.98
CA SER A 90 3.73 -10.94 9.18
C SER A 90 2.82 -9.78 8.83
N GLY A 91 3.05 -9.11 7.69
CA GLY A 91 2.17 -8.08 7.14
C GLY A 91 0.79 -8.65 6.82
N THR A 92 0.72 -9.77 6.12
CA THR A 92 -0.55 -10.43 5.75
C THR A 92 -1.35 -10.85 7.00
N LEU A 93 -0.69 -11.39 8.03
CA LEU A 93 -1.35 -11.71 9.30
C LEU A 93 -1.94 -10.46 9.94
N MET A 94 -1.17 -9.38 10.02
CA MET A 94 -1.62 -8.13 10.61
C MET A 94 -2.86 -7.58 9.89
N HIS A 95 -2.83 -7.50 8.56
CA HIS A 95 -3.99 -7.03 7.78
C HIS A 95 -5.23 -7.90 8.03
N TRP A 96 -5.05 -9.23 8.07
CA TRP A 96 -6.15 -10.13 8.36
C TRP A 96 -6.73 -9.94 9.78
N VAL A 97 -5.87 -9.79 10.80
CA VAL A 97 -6.32 -9.53 12.18
C VAL A 97 -7.09 -8.21 12.26
N LEU A 98 -6.59 -7.16 11.61
CA LEU A 98 -7.25 -5.85 11.60
C LEU A 98 -8.55 -5.86 10.81
N GLN A 99 -8.61 -6.57 9.69
CA GLN A 99 -9.85 -6.80 8.96
C GLN A 99 -10.89 -7.46 9.86
N MET A 100 -10.54 -8.57 10.52
CA MET A 100 -11.49 -9.29 11.39
C MET A 100 -11.96 -8.43 12.56
N ALA A 101 -11.06 -7.67 13.19
CA ALA A 101 -11.37 -6.87 14.38
C ALA A 101 -12.18 -5.61 14.08
N LEU A 102 -12.01 -5.01 12.90
CA LEU A 102 -12.60 -3.70 12.55
C LEU A 102 -13.70 -3.80 11.50
N ASP A 103 -14.06 -5.00 11.06
CA ASP A 103 -15.14 -5.20 10.11
C ASP A 103 -16.45 -4.64 10.69
N PRO A 104 -17.08 -3.63 10.05
CA PRO A 104 -18.33 -3.05 10.53
C PRO A 104 -19.53 -3.98 10.39
N HIS A 105 -19.40 -5.04 9.58
CA HIS A 105 -20.46 -6.02 9.31
C HIS A 105 -19.89 -7.45 9.36
N PRO A 106 -19.44 -7.91 10.56
CA PRO A 106 -18.79 -9.20 10.69
C PRO A 106 -19.73 -10.33 10.28
N GLY A 107 -19.30 -11.12 9.28
CA GLY A 107 -20.00 -12.32 8.86
C GLY A 107 -19.93 -13.43 9.93
N PRO A 108 -20.69 -14.54 9.76
CA PRO A 108 -20.76 -15.62 10.75
C PRO A 108 -19.43 -16.31 11.03
N ASP A 109 -18.50 -16.27 10.09
CA ASP A 109 -17.16 -16.84 10.24
C ASP A 109 -16.16 -15.87 10.91
N ASN A 110 -16.58 -14.64 11.18
CA ASN A 110 -15.75 -13.65 11.89
C ASN A 110 -15.98 -13.80 13.40
N PRO A 111 -14.95 -14.05 14.21
CA PRO A 111 -15.06 -14.15 15.66
C PRO A 111 -15.75 -12.95 16.33
N MET A 112 -15.64 -11.77 15.74
CA MET A 112 -16.28 -10.54 16.25
C MET A 112 -17.82 -10.59 16.21
N ALA A 113 -18.41 -11.42 15.36
CA ALA A 113 -19.87 -11.54 15.29
C ALA A 113 -20.53 -12.00 16.61
N ALA A 114 -19.76 -12.69 17.46
CA ALA A 114 -20.22 -13.21 18.76
C ALA A 114 -19.71 -12.40 19.97
N LEU A 115 -18.90 -11.33 19.74
CA LEU A 115 -18.29 -10.54 20.80
C LEU A 115 -19.04 -9.21 21.00
N GLN A 116 -18.72 -8.55 22.12
CA GLN A 116 -19.14 -7.17 22.36
C GLN A 116 -18.55 -6.23 21.28
N PRO A 117 -19.17 -5.07 21.02
CA PRO A 117 -18.63 -4.09 20.08
C PRO A 117 -17.18 -3.76 20.40
N PHE A 118 -16.34 -3.69 19.37
CA PHE A 118 -14.90 -3.47 19.48
C PHE A 118 -14.51 -2.32 20.41
N MET A 119 -15.28 -1.22 20.38
CA MET A 119 -15.01 -0.03 21.21
C MET A 119 -15.32 -0.25 22.71
N GLU A 120 -16.09 -1.26 23.09
CA GLU A 120 -16.48 -1.56 24.46
C GLU A 120 -15.50 -2.49 25.17
N LEU A 121 -14.64 -3.18 24.41
CA LEU A 121 -13.66 -4.11 24.96
C LEU A 121 -12.66 -3.38 25.87
N ASP A 122 -12.40 -3.94 27.04
CA ASP A 122 -11.29 -3.51 27.92
C ASP A 122 -9.93 -4.08 27.44
N ASP A 123 -8.87 -3.80 28.15
CA ASP A 123 -7.52 -4.23 27.74
C ASP A 123 -7.32 -5.74 27.85
N GLU A 124 -7.98 -6.41 28.81
CA GLU A 124 -7.92 -7.87 28.97
C GLU A 124 -8.68 -8.57 27.85
N ALA A 125 -9.90 -8.12 27.54
CA ALA A 125 -10.69 -8.63 26.44
C ALA A 125 -10.00 -8.38 25.09
N MET A 126 -9.33 -7.23 24.93
CA MET A 126 -8.55 -6.91 23.74
C MET A 126 -7.34 -7.83 23.57
N ALA A 127 -6.65 -8.17 24.67
CA ALA A 127 -5.57 -9.16 24.64
C ALA A 127 -6.08 -10.56 24.27
N GLY A 128 -7.24 -10.94 24.79
CA GLY A 128 -7.95 -12.17 24.43
C GLY A 128 -8.31 -12.21 22.94
N LEU A 129 -8.87 -11.14 22.41
CA LEU A 129 -9.20 -11.00 21.00
C LEU A 129 -7.96 -11.11 20.10
N ALA A 130 -6.89 -10.40 20.43
CA ALA A 130 -5.64 -10.47 19.68
C ALA A 130 -5.07 -11.90 19.64
N ALA A 131 -5.09 -12.58 20.80
CA ALA A 131 -4.64 -13.97 20.88
C ALA A 131 -5.51 -14.90 20.02
N LEU A 132 -6.83 -14.77 20.13
CA LEU A 132 -7.80 -15.57 19.37
C LEU A 132 -7.56 -15.42 17.85
N LEU A 133 -7.48 -14.18 17.35
CA LEU A 133 -7.33 -13.91 15.92
C LEU A 133 -5.97 -14.38 15.38
N VAL A 134 -4.88 -14.16 16.13
CA VAL A 134 -3.54 -14.65 15.72
C VAL A 134 -3.50 -16.19 15.68
N ASP A 135 -4.09 -16.86 16.67
CA ASP A 135 -4.14 -18.34 16.70
C ASP A 135 -5.02 -18.89 15.57
N GLU A 136 -6.13 -18.25 15.28
CA GLU A 136 -7.01 -18.67 14.19
C GLU A 136 -6.34 -18.50 12.82
N TYR A 137 -5.63 -17.39 12.61
CA TYR A 137 -4.83 -17.20 11.41
C TYR A 137 -3.73 -18.26 11.28
N ALA A 138 -2.98 -18.49 12.37
CA ALA A 138 -1.92 -19.48 12.38
C ALA A 138 -2.42 -20.88 12.04
N LYS A 139 -3.55 -21.29 12.65
CA LYS A 139 -4.20 -22.59 12.39
C LYS A 139 -4.64 -22.74 10.92
N ARG A 140 -5.11 -21.67 10.27
CA ARG A 140 -5.62 -21.71 8.89
C ARG A 140 -4.53 -21.67 7.84
N TYR A 141 -3.47 -20.89 8.08
CA TYR A 141 -2.53 -20.49 7.02
C TYR A 141 -1.07 -20.82 7.27
N LEU A 142 -0.69 -21.24 8.48
CA LEU A 142 0.70 -21.46 8.85
C LEU A 142 0.90 -22.88 9.40
N PRO A 143 1.38 -23.82 8.58
CA PRO A 143 1.42 -25.25 8.92
C PRO A 143 2.56 -25.69 9.86
N GLU A 144 3.38 -24.77 10.38
CA GLU A 144 4.57 -25.11 11.17
C GLU A 144 4.31 -25.05 12.68
N ASP A 145 4.75 -26.12 13.38
CA ASP A 145 4.73 -26.24 14.86
C ASP A 145 6.17 -26.38 15.39
N THR A 146 6.91 -25.28 15.42
CA THR A 146 8.25 -25.23 15.97
C THR A 146 8.33 -24.26 17.15
N ALA A 147 9.26 -24.50 18.10
CA ALA A 147 9.46 -23.60 19.25
C ALA A 147 9.78 -22.15 18.81
N ARG A 148 10.49 -21.98 17.69
CA ARG A 148 10.75 -20.65 17.10
C ARG A 148 9.47 -19.99 16.61
N PHE A 149 8.58 -20.76 16.01
CA PHE A 149 7.29 -20.29 15.53
C PHE A 149 6.37 -19.88 16.68
N ALA A 150 6.27 -20.68 17.75
CA ALA A 150 5.51 -20.33 18.95
C ALA A 150 5.99 -19.02 19.59
N TYR A 151 7.33 -18.80 19.62
CA TYR A 151 7.90 -17.54 20.10
C TYR A 151 7.50 -16.35 19.22
N LEU A 152 7.55 -16.50 17.88
CA LEU A 152 7.13 -15.45 16.95
C LEU A 152 5.64 -15.11 17.11
N LEU A 153 4.78 -16.12 17.23
CA LEU A 153 3.35 -15.90 17.50
C LEU A 153 3.10 -15.17 18.81
N SER A 154 3.83 -15.50 19.88
CA SER A 154 3.68 -14.80 21.16
C SER A 154 4.06 -13.31 21.06
N ARG A 155 5.08 -12.98 20.28
CA ARG A 155 5.44 -11.58 20.00
C ARG A 155 4.38 -10.87 19.15
N LEU A 156 3.85 -11.53 18.14
CA LEU A 156 2.78 -11.00 17.30
C LEU A 156 1.51 -10.74 18.11
N LYS A 157 1.09 -11.66 18.98
CA LYS A 157 -0.05 -11.46 19.88
C LYS A 157 0.13 -10.18 20.71
N LYS A 158 1.30 -9.98 21.32
CA LYS A 158 1.58 -8.79 22.12
C LYS A 158 1.57 -7.51 21.26
N SER A 159 2.14 -7.55 20.06
CA SER A 159 2.12 -6.42 19.13
C SER A 159 0.70 -6.08 18.69
N MET A 160 -0.10 -7.10 18.35
CA MET A 160 -1.50 -6.92 17.94
C MET A 160 -2.36 -6.39 19.08
N THR A 161 -2.17 -6.85 20.32
CA THR A 161 -2.88 -6.29 21.49
C THR A 161 -2.66 -4.79 21.59
N GLY A 162 -1.42 -4.33 21.55
CA GLY A 162 -1.12 -2.89 21.63
C GLY A 162 -1.73 -2.10 20.49
N LEU A 163 -1.68 -2.64 19.25
CA LEU A 163 -2.27 -2.00 18.08
C LEU A 163 -3.79 -1.92 18.17
N LEU A 164 -4.45 -3.00 18.58
CA LEU A 164 -5.92 -3.01 18.75
C LEU A 164 -6.38 -2.07 19.85
N CYS A 165 -5.64 -1.99 20.99
CA CYS A 165 -5.92 -0.99 22.04
C CYS A 165 -5.80 0.45 21.49
N TYR A 166 -4.75 0.75 20.73
CA TYR A 166 -4.59 2.06 20.09
C TYR A 166 -5.76 2.40 19.16
N LEU A 167 -6.19 1.44 18.32
CA LEU A 167 -7.30 1.62 17.39
C LEU A 167 -8.64 1.76 18.12
N ARG A 168 -8.88 1.01 19.21
CA ARG A 168 -10.04 1.18 20.07
C ARG A 168 -10.10 2.60 20.64
N ASP A 169 -8.98 3.09 21.17
CA ASP A 169 -8.91 4.41 21.75
C ASP A 169 -9.09 5.52 20.69
N GLU A 170 -8.56 5.32 19.47
CA GLU A 170 -8.85 6.16 18.32
C GLU A 170 -10.36 6.21 18.03
N GLN A 171 -10.97 5.05 17.92
CA GLN A 171 -12.39 4.90 17.56
C GLN A 171 -13.34 5.52 18.62
N ARG A 172 -12.94 5.50 19.91
CA ARG A 172 -13.75 6.08 20.99
C ARG A 172 -13.89 7.59 20.89
N GLN A 173 -12.86 8.25 20.41
CA GLN A 173 -12.83 9.73 20.38
C GLN A 173 -12.97 10.31 18.97
N SER A 174 -12.75 9.55 17.91
CA SER A 174 -12.93 10.01 16.51
C SER A 174 -14.39 9.93 16.07
N SER A 175 -14.85 10.93 15.33
CA SER A 175 -16.14 10.88 14.62
C SER A 175 -16.09 9.97 13.39
N PHE A 176 -14.89 9.75 12.82
CA PHE A 176 -14.71 8.81 11.71
C PHE A 176 -14.86 7.38 12.19
N LYS A 177 -15.73 6.61 11.53
CA LYS A 177 -15.96 5.20 11.85
C LYS A 177 -15.63 4.32 10.64
N PRO A 178 -15.05 3.14 10.83
CA PRO A 178 -14.85 2.19 9.76
C PRO A 178 -16.18 1.83 9.09
N VAL A 179 -16.23 1.97 7.78
CA VAL A 179 -17.40 1.57 6.98
C VAL A 179 -17.06 0.40 6.07
N ALA A 180 -15.78 0.16 5.80
CA ALA A 180 -15.31 -1.02 5.06
C ALA A 180 -13.87 -1.36 5.42
N CYS A 181 -13.57 -2.66 5.49
CA CYS A 181 -12.24 -3.22 5.54
C CYS A 181 -12.01 -4.10 4.30
N GLU A 182 -10.77 -4.12 3.77
CA GLU A 182 -10.41 -4.85 2.54
C GLU A 182 -11.35 -4.53 1.37
N LEU A 183 -11.73 -3.24 1.26
CA LEU A 183 -12.69 -2.77 0.26
C LEU A 183 -12.09 -2.85 -1.14
N LYS A 184 -12.73 -3.61 -2.01
CA LYS A 184 -12.28 -3.77 -3.39
C LYS A 184 -12.64 -2.57 -4.25
N ILE A 185 -11.69 -2.17 -5.10
CA ILE A 185 -11.88 -1.21 -6.17
C ILE A 185 -11.74 -1.95 -7.50
N GLY A 186 -12.73 -1.82 -8.38
CA GLY A 186 -12.72 -2.46 -9.69
C GLY A 186 -14.04 -3.17 -10.02
N PRO A 187 -14.00 -4.27 -10.78
CA PRO A 187 -15.19 -5.04 -11.09
C PRO A 187 -15.62 -5.91 -9.89
N GLY A 188 -16.91 -5.98 -9.63
CA GLY A 188 -17.54 -6.79 -8.57
C GLY A 188 -18.81 -6.13 -8.07
N GLU A 189 -19.74 -6.91 -7.51
CA GLU A 189 -21.02 -6.39 -7.01
C GLU A 189 -20.84 -5.49 -5.79
N ASP A 190 -19.94 -5.87 -4.88
CA ASP A 190 -19.64 -5.13 -3.64
C ASP A 190 -18.41 -4.20 -3.77
N ALA A 191 -17.86 -4.06 -4.97
CA ALA A 191 -16.68 -3.25 -5.21
C ALA A 191 -17.05 -1.81 -5.55
N VAL A 192 -16.25 -0.86 -5.08
CA VAL A 192 -16.27 0.52 -5.57
C VAL A 192 -15.83 0.53 -7.03
N ARG A 193 -16.53 1.27 -7.87
CA ARG A 193 -16.15 1.39 -9.29
C ARG A 193 -14.78 2.06 -9.40
N GLY A 194 -13.79 1.30 -9.90
CA GLY A 194 -12.47 1.85 -10.18
C GLY A 194 -12.54 2.94 -11.26
N GLN A 195 -11.77 4.00 -11.08
CA GLN A 195 -11.68 5.07 -12.08
C GLN A 195 -11.25 4.49 -13.43
N THR A 196 -11.91 4.94 -14.48
CA THR A 196 -11.62 4.51 -15.85
C THR A 196 -11.16 5.71 -16.66
N TYR A 197 -9.94 5.63 -17.16
CA TYR A 197 -9.28 6.67 -17.94
C TYR A 197 -9.36 6.29 -19.41
N ARG A 198 -9.91 7.19 -20.24
CA ARG A 198 -10.01 6.98 -21.68
C ARG A 198 -8.78 7.57 -22.38
N LEU A 199 -8.11 6.74 -23.16
CA LEU A 199 -6.97 7.14 -23.98
C LEU A 199 -7.43 7.78 -25.29
N SER A 200 -6.54 8.50 -25.96
CA SER A 200 -6.83 9.20 -27.24
C SER A 200 -7.22 8.26 -28.37
N ASP A 201 -6.80 7.01 -28.32
CA ASP A 201 -7.10 5.95 -29.30
C ASP A 201 -8.37 5.15 -28.97
N GLY A 202 -9.13 5.54 -27.95
CA GLY A 202 -10.38 4.91 -27.52
C GLY A 202 -10.21 3.75 -26.54
N ARG A 203 -8.99 3.26 -26.32
CA ARG A 203 -8.69 2.26 -25.27
C ARG A 203 -8.86 2.86 -23.87
N THR A 204 -8.89 1.99 -22.87
CA THR A 204 -9.12 2.45 -21.50
C THR A 204 -8.13 1.83 -20.52
N VAL A 205 -7.80 2.59 -19.48
CA VAL A 205 -7.09 2.13 -18.28
C VAL A 205 -8.06 2.18 -17.10
N GLN A 206 -8.23 1.08 -16.39
CA GLN A 206 -9.10 0.99 -15.21
C GLN A 206 -8.25 0.72 -13.98
N LEU A 207 -8.42 1.56 -12.96
CA LEU A 207 -7.80 1.35 -11.66
C LEU A 207 -8.51 0.21 -10.92
N ILE A 208 -7.72 -0.71 -10.37
CA ILE A 208 -8.18 -1.79 -9.50
C ILE A 208 -7.33 -1.82 -8.22
N GLY A 209 -7.88 -2.37 -7.15
CA GLY A 209 -7.11 -2.53 -5.91
C GLY A 209 -7.95 -2.93 -4.73
N THR A 210 -7.36 -2.87 -3.56
CA THR A 210 -8.02 -3.14 -2.28
C THR A 210 -7.58 -2.08 -1.28
N VAL A 211 -8.56 -1.44 -0.64
CA VAL A 211 -8.36 -0.45 0.42
C VAL A 211 -8.41 -1.18 1.75
N ASP A 212 -7.35 -1.10 2.55
CA ASP A 212 -7.27 -1.81 3.83
C ASP A 212 -8.42 -1.41 4.75
N ARG A 213 -8.64 -0.09 4.93
CA ARG A 213 -9.77 0.46 5.70
C ARG A 213 -10.23 1.79 5.10
N ALA A 214 -11.53 1.92 4.92
CA ALA A 214 -12.20 3.17 4.63
C ALA A 214 -13.07 3.58 5.83
N ASP A 215 -12.87 4.79 6.32
CA ASP A 215 -13.65 5.38 7.40
C ASP A 215 -14.50 6.53 6.86
N GLU A 216 -15.70 6.67 7.39
CA GLU A 216 -16.63 7.74 7.05
C GLU A 216 -17.04 8.52 8.29
N TRP A 217 -17.23 9.80 8.10
CA TRP A 217 -17.88 10.71 9.03
C TRP A 217 -18.98 11.47 8.29
N ILE A 218 -20.19 11.52 8.86
CA ILE A 218 -21.31 12.29 8.36
C ILE A 218 -21.51 13.45 9.31
N GLU A 219 -21.37 14.66 8.80
CA GLU A 219 -21.56 15.91 9.54
C GLU A 219 -23.06 16.17 9.73
N ASP A 220 -23.45 17.01 10.70
CA ASP A 220 -24.84 17.31 11.03
C ASP A 220 -25.64 17.90 9.85
N ASP A 221 -24.96 18.59 8.93
CA ASP A 221 -25.55 19.13 7.70
C ASP A 221 -25.70 18.07 6.57
N GLY A 222 -25.32 16.83 6.84
CA GLY A 222 -25.35 15.73 5.89
C GLY A 222 -24.10 15.61 5.00
N THR A 223 -23.12 16.49 5.15
CA THR A 223 -21.85 16.39 4.41
C THR A 223 -21.12 15.10 4.84
N ARG A 224 -20.76 14.31 3.84
CA ARG A 224 -20.04 13.04 4.04
C ARG A 224 -18.56 13.23 3.80
N TRP A 225 -17.75 12.76 4.73
CA TRP A 225 -16.30 12.80 4.66
C TRP A 225 -15.75 11.38 4.67
N VAL A 226 -14.77 11.10 3.82
CA VAL A 226 -14.11 9.80 3.75
C VAL A 226 -12.61 9.94 3.91
N ARG A 227 -12.02 9.07 4.74
CA ARG A 227 -10.57 8.88 4.83
C ARG A 227 -10.20 7.44 4.53
N VAL A 228 -9.00 7.26 4.03
CA VAL A 228 -8.41 5.94 3.77
C VAL A 228 -7.29 5.71 4.76
N VAL A 229 -7.26 4.54 5.38
CA VAL A 229 -6.22 4.13 6.31
C VAL A 229 -5.55 2.87 5.79
N ASP A 230 -4.23 2.85 5.80
CA ASP A 230 -3.40 1.73 5.38
C ASP A 230 -2.40 1.39 6.48
N TYR A 231 -2.15 0.10 6.69
CA TYR A 231 -1.32 -0.41 7.76
C TYR A 231 0.05 -0.82 7.23
N LYS A 232 1.11 -0.27 7.82
CA LYS A 232 2.49 -0.53 7.35
C LYS A 232 3.36 -1.12 8.46
N THR A 233 4.04 -2.20 8.14
CA THR A 233 5.05 -2.83 9.01
C THR A 233 6.42 -2.21 8.81
N GLY A 234 6.55 -0.91 8.79
CA GLY A 234 7.82 -0.24 8.52
C GLY A 234 7.76 1.25 8.76
N THR A 235 8.79 1.96 8.32
CA THR A 235 8.94 3.42 8.48
C THR A 235 8.44 4.22 7.28
N LYS A 236 7.48 3.69 6.51
CA LYS A 236 6.96 4.36 5.32
C LYS A 236 6.27 5.67 5.71
N LYS A 237 6.60 6.75 5.00
CA LYS A 237 5.99 8.08 5.15
C LYS A 237 5.52 8.56 3.79
N LEU A 238 4.39 9.26 3.78
CA LEU A 238 3.89 9.88 2.55
C LEU A 238 4.86 10.99 2.11
N ASN A 239 5.32 10.88 0.87
CA ASN A 239 6.24 11.84 0.27
C ASN A 239 5.66 12.39 -1.05
N LEU A 240 5.17 13.61 -1.03
CA LEU A 240 4.59 14.25 -2.21
C LEU A 240 5.57 14.42 -3.38
N LYS A 241 6.89 14.43 -3.11
CA LYS A 241 7.90 14.43 -4.20
C LYS A 241 7.95 13.06 -4.89
N GLU A 242 7.77 11.98 -4.14
CA GLU A 242 7.67 10.64 -4.71
C GLU A 242 6.35 10.49 -5.49
N VAL A 243 5.24 11.01 -4.96
CA VAL A 243 3.94 11.06 -5.66
C VAL A 243 4.07 11.79 -7.00
N TYR A 244 4.80 12.91 -7.04
CA TYR A 244 5.07 13.64 -8.29
C TYR A 244 5.82 12.79 -9.32
N CYS A 245 6.65 11.87 -8.89
CA CYS A 245 7.38 10.93 -9.75
C CYS A 245 6.60 9.63 -10.07
N GLY A 246 5.34 9.50 -9.64
CA GLY A 246 4.53 8.30 -9.85
C GLY A 246 4.78 7.19 -8.82
N LEU A 247 5.45 7.50 -7.71
CA LEU A 247 5.67 6.61 -6.58
C LEU A 247 4.78 7.04 -5.41
N ASP A 248 4.55 6.13 -4.45
CA ASP A 248 3.74 6.39 -3.24
C ASP A 248 2.33 6.92 -3.53
N CYS A 249 1.74 6.49 -4.66
CA CYS A 249 0.46 6.97 -5.17
C CYS A 249 -0.76 6.21 -4.60
N GLN A 250 -0.54 5.05 -4.01
CA GLN A 250 -1.56 4.08 -3.64
C GLN A 250 -2.74 4.70 -2.88
N MET A 251 -2.46 5.33 -1.76
CA MET A 251 -3.48 5.85 -0.86
C MET A 251 -4.31 6.98 -1.48
N LEU A 252 -3.64 7.87 -2.22
CA LEU A 252 -4.30 8.98 -2.89
C LEU A 252 -5.19 8.50 -4.05
N LEU A 253 -4.73 7.51 -4.83
CA LEU A 253 -5.54 6.88 -5.85
C LEU A 253 -6.79 6.20 -5.27
N TYR A 254 -6.66 5.57 -4.10
CA TYR A 254 -7.80 4.99 -3.41
C TYR A 254 -8.76 6.06 -2.90
N LEU A 255 -8.27 7.09 -2.21
CA LEU A 255 -9.10 8.20 -1.74
C LEU A 255 -9.91 8.82 -2.89
N PHE A 256 -9.25 9.13 -4.02
CA PHE A 256 -9.92 9.71 -5.16
C PHE A 256 -10.86 8.73 -5.89
N SER A 257 -10.63 7.43 -5.79
CA SER A 257 -11.58 6.44 -6.28
C SER A 257 -12.86 6.41 -5.45
N LEU A 258 -12.76 6.55 -4.12
CA LEU A 258 -13.92 6.62 -3.24
C LEU A 258 -14.70 7.92 -3.46
N THR A 259 -14.04 9.07 -3.50
CA THR A 259 -14.70 10.37 -3.63
C THR A 259 -15.31 10.63 -5.01
N ARG A 260 -14.93 9.85 -6.02
CA ARG A 260 -15.49 9.89 -7.39
C ARG A 260 -16.48 8.75 -7.68
N ASP A 261 -16.88 7.99 -6.69
CA ASP A 261 -17.80 6.85 -6.85
C ASP A 261 -19.24 7.32 -7.12
N ALA A 262 -19.46 7.93 -8.29
CA ALA A 262 -20.74 8.47 -8.67
C ALA A 262 -21.80 7.37 -8.82
N GLY A 263 -22.87 7.47 -8.05
CA GLY A 263 -23.97 6.51 -7.99
C GLY A 263 -23.64 5.24 -7.19
N GLY A 264 -22.47 5.18 -6.53
CA GLY A 264 -22.07 4.10 -5.64
C GLY A 264 -22.18 4.48 -4.16
N ARG A 265 -21.56 3.67 -3.32
CA ARG A 265 -21.62 3.75 -1.86
C ARG A 265 -21.12 5.09 -1.30
N PHE A 266 -20.09 5.68 -1.92
CA PHE A 266 -19.44 6.92 -1.47
C PHE A 266 -19.88 8.16 -2.25
N THR A 267 -21.01 8.10 -2.94
CA THR A 267 -21.52 9.23 -3.73
C THR A 267 -21.60 10.50 -2.89
N GLY A 268 -20.97 11.58 -3.39
CA GLY A 268 -20.94 12.89 -2.74
C GLY A 268 -19.97 13.03 -1.57
N ALA A 269 -19.22 11.99 -1.23
CA ALA A 269 -18.24 12.07 -0.15
C ALA A 269 -17.08 13.02 -0.48
N GLN A 270 -16.67 13.81 0.52
CA GLN A 270 -15.54 14.71 0.45
C GLN A 270 -14.25 14.01 0.94
N PRO A 271 -13.08 14.30 0.34
CA PRO A 271 -11.83 13.75 0.79
C PRO A 271 -11.40 14.37 2.13
N ALA A 272 -11.36 13.57 3.19
CA ALA A 272 -10.83 13.97 4.50
C ALA A 272 -9.33 13.72 4.63
N GLY A 273 -8.80 12.66 4.00
CA GLY A 273 -7.37 12.40 4.02
C GLY A 273 -6.98 10.94 3.81
N VAL A 274 -5.68 10.74 3.82
CA VAL A 274 -5.03 9.43 3.77
C VAL A 274 -4.08 9.28 4.95
N LEU A 275 -4.12 8.14 5.64
CA LEU A 275 -3.33 7.88 6.84
C LEU A 275 -2.59 6.55 6.72
N TYR A 276 -1.28 6.58 6.90
CA TYR A 276 -0.47 5.40 7.18
C TYR A 276 -0.37 5.21 8.69
N LEU A 277 -0.83 4.07 9.19
CA LEU A 277 -0.58 3.67 10.56
C LEU A 277 0.62 2.74 10.59
N LEU A 278 1.69 3.19 11.25
CA LEU A 278 2.91 2.41 11.44
C LEU A 278 2.67 1.40 12.57
N ALA A 279 2.33 0.17 12.18
CA ALA A 279 1.82 -0.86 13.08
C ALA A 279 2.90 -1.69 13.78
N ASP A 280 4.15 -1.60 13.31
CA ASP A 280 5.31 -2.25 13.95
C ASP A 280 6.30 -1.17 14.41
N PRO A 281 6.15 -0.71 15.66
CA PRO A 281 7.06 0.28 16.20
C PRO A 281 8.47 -0.30 16.29
N ALA A 282 9.45 0.52 15.89
CA ALA A 282 10.86 0.15 15.93
C ALA A 282 11.26 -0.43 17.30
N PRO A 283 12.05 -1.52 17.35
CA PRO A 283 12.53 -2.10 18.58
C PRO A 283 13.24 -1.04 19.43
N GLN A 284 12.78 -0.86 20.68
CA GLN A 284 13.45 0.05 21.62
C GLN A 284 14.72 -0.62 22.13
N THR A 285 15.88 -0.05 21.79
CA THR A 285 17.15 -0.43 22.44
C THR A 285 17.24 0.30 23.77
N LEU A 286 16.95 -0.42 24.86
CA LEU A 286 16.99 0.15 26.21
C LEU A 286 18.26 -0.28 26.93
N PRO A 287 18.90 0.60 27.69
CA PRO A 287 19.95 0.22 28.62
C PRO A 287 19.45 -0.84 29.63
N ARG A 288 20.35 -1.75 30.03
CA ARG A 288 20.02 -2.81 30.98
C ARG A 288 19.44 -2.25 32.25
N GLY A 289 18.20 -2.66 32.60
CA GLY A 289 17.53 -2.21 33.83
C GLY A 289 16.51 -1.07 33.65
N GLN A 290 16.34 -0.55 32.46
CA GLN A 290 15.25 0.39 32.16
C GLN A 290 13.99 -0.34 31.71
N ALA A 291 12.83 0.08 32.22
CA ALA A 291 11.54 -0.39 31.77
C ALA A 291 11.27 0.07 30.31
N ALA A 292 10.67 -0.80 29.50
CA ALA A 292 10.23 -0.42 28.18
C ALA A 292 9.22 0.75 28.28
N ARG A 293 9.45 1.80 27.49
CA ARG A 293 8.44 2.84 27.32
C ARG A 293 7.22 2.26 26.62
N ALA A 294 6.05 2.85 26.88
CA ALA A 294 4.85 2.51 26.14
C ALA A 294 5.14 2.67 24.63
N VAL A 295 4.62 1.73 23.85
CA VAL A 295 4.74 1.77 22.39
C VAL A 295 3.92 2.95 21.89
N GLU A 296 4.56 3.90 21.22
CA GLU A 296 3.87 5.00 20.55
C GLU A 296 3.64 4.62 19.09
N TYR A 297 2.39 4.41 18.70
CA TYR A 297 2.00 4.29 17.32
C TYR A 297 1.98 5.67 16.68
N GLN A 298 2.51 5.78 15.47
CA GLN A 298 2.59 7.03 14.74
C GLN A 298 1.76 6.96 13.48
N LEU A 299 1.04 8.04 13.21
CA LEU A 299 0.38 8.26 11.94
C LEU A 299 1.26 9.12 11.04
N ASP A 300 1.26 8.79 9.77
CA ASP A 300 1.79 9.63 8.70
C ASP A 300 0.73 9.77 7.60
N GLY A 301 0.80 10.79 6.76
CA GLY A 301 -0.20 10.94 5.71
C GLY A 301 -0.46 12.37 5.30
N LEU A 302 -1.62 12.59 4.68
CA LEU A 302 -2.09 13.88 4.21
C LEU A 302 -3.55 14.06 4.60
N VAL A 303 -3.86 15.10 5.36
CA VAL A 303 -5.20 15.40 5.87
C VAL A 303 -5.72 16.69 5.23
N ARG A 304 -7.02 16.76 5.00
CA ARG A 304 -7.71 17.97 4.55
C ARG A 304 -7.48 19.12 5.55
N ASP A 305 -6.96 20.26 5.07
CA ASP A 305 -6.62 21.41 5.90
C ASP A 305 -7.89 22.19 6.31
N GLU A 306 -8.72 21.56 7.14
CA GLU A 306 -9.94 22.15 7.72
C GLU A 306 -10.05 21.74 9.18
N GLN A 307 -10.24 22.72 10.10
CA GLN A 307 -10.27 22.48 11.55
C GLN A 307 -11.32 21.41 11.92
N ARG A 308 -12.53 21.48 11.35
CA ARG A 308 -13.61 20.50 11.60
C ARG A 308 -13.18 19.06 11.28
N VAL A 309 -12.34 18.86 10.27
CA VAL A 309 -11.81 17.52 9.92
C VAL A 309 -10.80 17.05 10.97
N PHE A 310 -9.98 17.98 11.50
CA PHE A 310 -9.05 17.67 12.57
C PHE A 310 -9.78 17.28 13.86
N ASP A 311 -10.78 18.07 14.24
CA ASP A 311 -11.61 17.84 15.43
C ASP A 311 -12.38 16.51 15.34
N ALA A 312 -12.87 16.17 14.14
CA ALA A 312 -13.53 14.90 13.90
C ALA A 312 -12.57 13.70 13.95
N MET A 313 -11.28 13.89 13.67
CA MET A 313 -10.25 12.84 13.77
C MET A 313 -9.69 12.71 15.18
N ASP A 314 -9.45 13.83 15.89
CA ASP A 314 -8.81 13.88 17.20
C ASP A 314 -9.52 14.93 18.09
N ALA A 315 -10.68 14.54 18.63
CA ALA A 315 -11.54 15.43 19.43
C ALA A 315 -10.84 15.96 20.70
N ALA A 316 -9.79 15.29 21.17
CA ALA A 316 -9.00 15.74 22.32
C ALA A 316 -7.89 16.73 21.95
N GLU A 317 -7.72 17.07 20.69
CA GLU A 317 -6.69 17.98 20.15
C GLU A 317 -5.26 17.63 20.60
N THR A 318 -4.99 16.35 20.76
CA THR A 318 -3.68 15.86 21.24
C THR A 318 -2.64 15.75 20.12
N GLY A 319 -3.10 15.65 18.88
CA GLY A 319 -2.29 15.28 17.72
C GLY A 319 -1.91 13.80 17.68
N ARG A 320 -2.42 12.99 18.61
CA ARG A 320 -2.12 11.54 18.68
C ARG A 320 -2.70 10.77 17.50
N TYR A 321 -3.84 11.23 16.98
CA TYR A 321 -4.57 10.56 15.90
C TYR A 321 -4.54 11.35 14.57
N LEU A 322 -3.55 12.24 14.46
CA LEU A 322 -3.26 13.03 13.28
C LEU A 322 -1.80 12.84 12.83
N PRO A 323 -1.45 13.02 11.54
CA PRO A 323 -0.07 12.94 11.08
C PRO A 323 0.79 14.16 11.45
N PHE A 324 0.24 15.05 12.29
CA PHE A 324 0.90 16.24 12.82
C PHE A 324 0.46 16.52 14.25
N GLY A 325 1.33 17.19 15.01
CA GLY A 325 1.03 17.58 16.38
C GLY A 325 0.39 18.95 16.49
N TYR A 326 -0.08 19.28 17.70
CA TYR A 326 -0.55 20.61 18.08
C TYR A 326 0.53 21.37 18.86
N ARG A 327 0.56 22.66 18.68
CA ARG A 327 1.35 23.58 19.48
C ARG A 327 0.50 24.82 19.78
N ASP A 328 0.33 25.11 21.07
CA ASP A 328 -0.49 26.25 21.55
C ASP A 328 -1.94 26.22 20.98
N GLY A 329 -2.57 25.03 20.96
CA GLY A 329 -3.93 24.80 20.47
C GLY A 329 -4.08 24.94 18.94
N LYS A 330 -2.96 24.95 18.18
CA LYS A 330 -2.97 25.04 16.72
C LYS A 330 -2.14 23.94 16.10
N PRO A 331 -2.49 23.47 14.89
CA PRO A 331 -1.67 22.53 14.13
C PRO A 331 -0.25 23.05 13.92
N SER A 332 0.73 22.19 14.18
CA SER A 332 2.16 22.53 14.10
C SER A 332 2.53 23.16 12.74
N PRO A 333 3.14 24.35 12.72
CA PRO A 333 3.51 25.03 11.48
C PRO A 333 4.62 24.30 10.68
N ASN A 334 5.42 23.47 11.36
CA ASN A 334 6.52 22.72 10.73
C ASN A 334 6.03 21.48 9.96
N GLN A 335 4.75 21.14 10.06
CA GLN A 335 4.13 19.96 9.44
C GLN A 335 3.03 20.36 8.42
N LYS A 336 3.21 21.48 7.73
CA LYS A 336 2.29 21.94 6.68
C LYS A 336 2.22 21.01 5.47
N ASP A 337 3.26 20.24 5.22
CA ASP A 337 3.33 19.22 4.19
C ASP A 337 2.34 18.06 4.44
N LYS A 338 1.92 17.84 5.71
CA LYS A 338 0.94 16.85 6.12
C LYS A 338 -0.51 17.33 5.95
N ARG A 339 -0.72 18.53 5.44
CA ARG A 339 -2.04 19.13 5.24
C ARG A 339 -2.22 19.62 3.81
N ALA A 340 -3.44 19.52 3.32
CA ALA A 340 -3.80 19.95 1.98
C ALA A 340 -5.20 20.59 1.95
N ASP A 341 -5.30 21.79 1.45
CA ASP A 341 -6.57 22.37 1.07
C ASP A 341 -7.18 21.66 -0.16
N ILE A 342 -8.42 21.95 -0.49
CA ILE A 342 -9.09 21.32 -1.63
C ILE A 342 -8.38 21.62 -2.95
N ALA A 343 -7.81 22.80 -3.11
CA ALA A 343 -7.10 23.17 -4.34
C ALA A 343 -5.83 22.34 -4.51
N LYS A 344 -5.09 22.07 -3.43
CA LYS A 344 -3.92 21.19 -3.44
C LYS A 344 -4.32 19.73 -3.72
N LEU A 345 -5.40 19.24 -3.09
CA LEU A 345 -5.92 17.87 -3.35
C LEU A 345 -6.35 17.71 -4.81
N ASN A 346 -7.07 18.70 -5.37
CA ASN A 346 -7.48 18.67 -6.77
C ASN A 346 -6.27 18.66 -7.74
N ARG A 347 -5.21 19.43 -7.45
CA ARG A 347 -3.98 19.40 -8.24
C ARG A 347 -3.28 18.03 -8.17
N ILE A 348 -3.21 17.43 -7.00
CA ILE A 348 -2.65 16.09 -6.83
C ILE A 348 -3.48 15.08 -7.64
N GLN A 349 -4.80 15.16 -7.57
CA GLN A 349 -5.70 14.28 -8.29
C GLN A 349 -5.50 14.38 -9.81
N LEU A 350 -5.49 15.58 -10.37
CA LEU A 350 -5.24 15.80 -11.80
C LEU A 350 -3.89 15.24 -12.23
N HIS A 351 -2.86 15.44 -11.41
CA HIS A 351 -1.53 14.91 -11.68
C HIS A 351 -1.53 13.36 -11.70
N LEU A 352 -2.21 12.71 -10.77
CA LEU A 352 -2.35 11.25 -10.77
C LEU A 352 -3.13 10.73 -11.98
N ASP A 353 -4.16 11.45 -12.41
CA ASP A 353 -4.92 11.14 -13.63
C ASP A 353 -4.01 11.20 -14.87
N ASP A 354 -3.15 12.22 -14.95
CA ASP A 354 -2.16 12.36 -16.01
C ASP A 354 -1.14 11.21 -15.99
N LEU A 355 -0.62 10.84 -14.82
CA LEU A 355 0.31 9.71 -14.69
C LEU A 355 -0.31 8.40 -15.19
N VAL A 356 -1.54 8.09 -14.80
CA VAL A 356 -2.23 6.87 -15.25
C VAL A 356 -2.46 6.89 -16.76
N THR A 357 -2.89 8.02 -17.31
CA THR A 357 -3.15 8.21 -18.75
C THR A 357 -1.86 8.10 -19.56
N GLN A 358 -0.78 8.72 -19.08
CA GLN A 358 0.55 8.63 -19.72
C GLN A 358 1.09 7.20 -19.71
N MET A 359 1.00 6.50 -18.56
CA MET A 359 1.39 5.09 -18.48
C MET A 359 0.66 4.24 -19.52
N GLY A 360 -0.67 4.36 -19.58
CA GLY A 360 -1.48 3.62 -20.55
C GLY A 360 -1.07 3.92 -21.99
N SER A 361 -0.99 5.20 -22.35
CA SER A 361 -0.62 5.63 -23.71
C SER A 361 0.78 5.14 -24.10
N GLN A 362 1.77 5.26 -23.21
CA GLN A 362 3.14 4.83 -23.49
C GLN A 362 3.25 3.31 -23.61
N LEU A 363 2.56 2.55 -22.75
CA LEU A 363 2.52 1.08 -22.83
C LEU A 363 1.95 0.60 -24.16
N TYR A 364 0.81 1.13 -24.58
CA TYR A 364 0.21 0.74 -25.84
C TYR A 364 1.01 1.18 -27.07
N ASN A 365 1.89 2.19 -26.92
CA ASN A 365 2.88 2.57 -27.92
C ASN A 365 4.19 1.76 -27.81
N GLY A 366 4.21 0.73 -27.01
CA GLY A 366 5.34 -0.20 -26.87
C GLY A 366 6.55 0.32 -26.11
N ARG A 367 6.43 1.42 -25.38
CA ARG A 367 7.57 2.01 -24.64
C ARG A 367 7.90 1.19 -23.40
N ILE A 368 9.11 0.60 -23.40
CA ILE A 368 9.60 -0.31 -22.36
C ILE A 368 11.04 0.01 -21.92
N GLU A 369 11.46 1.27 -21.99
CA GLU A 369 12.84 1.66 -21.70
C GLU A 369 13.30 1.17 -20.31
N ALA A 370 14.52 0.60 -20.25
CA ALA A 370 15.19 0.24 -19.01
C ALA A 370 15.86 1.48 -18.37
N GLU A 371 15.04 2.46 -18.04
CA GLU A 371 15.46 3.71 -17.41
C GLU A 371 14.91 3.75 -15.97
N PRO A 372 15.64 3.17 -15.00
CA PRO A 372 15.18 3.13 -13.60
C PRO A 372 15.20 4.53 -13.01
N LEU A 373 14.16 4.86 -12.23
CA LEU A 373 14.11 6.11 -11.47
C LEU A 373 15.11 6.03 -10.31
N VAL A 374 16.18 6.78 -10.39
CA VAL A 374 17.17 6.90 -9.32
C VAL A 374 16.84 8.12 -8.46
N ALA A 375 16.31 7.90 -7.26
CA ALA A 375 15.98 8.96 -6.32
C ALA A 375 17.10 9.16 -5.30
N GLY A 376 17.93 10.22 -5.51
CA GLY A 376 18.99 10.61 -4.60
C GLY A 376 20.17 9.62 -4.49
N ALA A 377 21.14 9.94 -3.66
CA ALA A 377 22.31 9.07 -3.43
C ALA A 377 21.86 7.78 -2.69
N GLY A 378 21.90 6.65 -3.38
CA GLY A 378 21.74 5.31 -2.79
C GLY A 378 20.45 4.56 -3.10
N ARG A 379 19.45 5.14 -3.77
CA ARG A 379 18.23 4.43 -4.16
C ARG A 379 18.23 4.06 -5.64
N ASN A 380 19.16 3.19 -6.03
CA ASN A 380 19.11 2.58 -7.36
C ASN A 380 18.23 1.32 -7.28
N PRO A 381 17.05 1.31 -7.94
CA PRO A 381 16.13 0.17 -7.86
C PRO A 381 16.71 -1.11 -8.50
N CYS A 382 17.75 -1.00 -9.33
CA CYS A 382 18.41 -2.15 -9.92
C CYS A 382 19.14 -3.03 -8.90
N VAL A 383 19.55 -2.49 -7.76
CA VAL A 383 20.24 -3.25 -6.70
C VAL A 383 19.36 -4.39 -6.15
N TRP A 384 18.04 -4.18 -6.16
CA TRP A 384 17.04 -5.12 -5.62
C TRP A 384 16.11 -5.66 -6.71
N CYS A 385 16.48 -5.50 -7.98
CA CYS A 385 15.64 -5.90 -9.09
C CYS A 385 15.90 -7.36 -9.45
N ASP A 386 14.85 -8.18 -9.46
CA ASP A 386 14.93 -9.58 -9.87
C ASP A 386 15.28 -9.77 -11.36
N TYR A 387 15.27 -8.69 -12.13
CA TYR A 387 15.48 -8.67 -13.59
C TYR A 387 16.74 -7.90 -14.00
N SER A 388 17.61 -7.52 -13.06
CA SER A 388 18.84 -6.79 -13.34
C SER A 388 20.02 -7.71 -13.66
#